data_b1ae6f5b2a2f26c0a3a0aa90849a15d4
#
_entry.id   b1ae6f5b2a2f26c0a3a0aa90849a15d4
#
_cell.length_a   1.000
_cell.length_b   1.000
_cell.length_c   1.000
_cell.angle_alpha   90.00
_cell.angle_beta   90.00
_cell.angle_gamma   90.00
#
_symmetry.space_group_name_H-M   'P 1'
#
loop_
_entity.id
_entity.type
_entity.pdbx_description
1 polymer ?
#
loop_
_entity_poly.entity_id
_entity_poly.type
_entity_poly.pdbx_seq_one_letter_code
_entity_poly.pdbx_strand_id
1 'polypeptide(L)'
;MVRATLDELDLAELLKALADHRKSAVVTFRGRLYGRIHLLHGRILYARTEPGPHLGEYLVRLGHLSLEEVQELVERQGRENPGTPLGALALELGLIGEEELREALEAQVLEALATLLGEREGEVLAEPLEEGSQVALPETLETKATLLEAARRLDEWRQGQVDPDEVFHLAEDPTRHPLTPEAWTVLELLDGVRRARSVALLSGLPEEQVYHILFELKSRGLIRPSTLLAEDPLVLVLAESGVVRRLLLYLLEAHRYRVQLPLDPEMALRLLKERPKAVILQGERALEMARKLRAHPEGKLASLYLVSEAPPGLLFRPLRVLHLPKPLKAQEVLKALAPLRRGKA
;
A
#
# COMPACT_ATOMS: atom_id res chain seq x y z
N MET A 1 -11.41 23.23 -10.26
CA MET A 1 -10.61 22.05 -10.65
C MET A 1 -9.20 22.54 -10.95
N VAL A 2 -8.21 22.02 -10.24
CA VAL A 2 -6.77 22.31 -10.44
C VAL A 2 -6.08 20.99 -10.78
N ARG A 3 -5.28 20.97 -11.85
CA ARG A 3 -4.46 19.81 -12.24
C ARG A 3 -3.04 20.30 -12.48
N ALA A 4 -2.07 19.70 -11.82
CA ALA A 4 -0.67 20.05 -11.91
C ALA A 4 0.21 18.82 -11.64
N THR A 5 1.45 18.86 -12.10
CA THR A 5 2.49 17.90 -11.68
C THR A 5 3.19 18.41 -10.42
N LEU A 6 3.86 17.52 -9.67
CA LEU A 6 4.63 17.95 -8.49
C LEU A 6 5.80 18.89 -8.82
N ASP A 7 6.29 18.87 -10.07
CA ASP A 7 7.31 19.82 -10.55
C ASP A 7 6.76 21.25 -10.68
N GLU A 8 5.44 21.36 -10.90
CA GLU A 8 4.76 22.64 -11.11
C GLU A 8 4.14 23.17 -9.80
N LEU A 9 3.70 22.26 -8.91
CA LEU A 9 2.98 22.62 -7.69
C LEU A 9 3.29 21.62 -6.56
N ASP A 10 3.89 22.14 -5.49
CA ASP A 10 4.14 21.37 -4.28
C ASP A 10 2.82 20.99 -3.56
N LEU A 11 2.69 19.73 -3.17
CA LEU A 11 1.47 19.23 -2.52
C LEU A 11 1.17 19.96 -1.20
N ALA A 12 2.19 20.25 -0.38
CA ALA A 12 2.00 20.95 0.88
C ALA A 12 1.54 22.40 0.65
N GLU A 13 2.05 23.05 -0.38
CA GLU A 13 1.64 24.41 -0.75
C GLU A 13 0.18 24.45 -1.25
N LEU A 14 -0.22 23.48 -2.06
CA LEU A 14 -1.60 23.32 -2.49
C LEU A 14 -2.54 23.15 -1.29
N LEU A 15 -2.21 22.26 -0.35
CA LEU A 15 -3.02 22.00 0.83
C LEU A 15 -3.11 23.23 1.75
N LYS A 16 -2.00 23.96 1.93
CA LYS A 16 -1.98 25.25 2.66
C LYS A 16 -2.86 26.29 2.00
N ALA A 17 -2.79 26.43 0.68
CA ALA A 17 -3.63 27.37 -0.06
C ALA A 17 -5.12 27.04 0.08
N LEU A 18 -5.49 25.76 -0.02
CA LEU A 18 -6.86 25.30 0.21
C LEU A 18 -7.32 25.59 1.65
N ALA A 19 -6.43 25.44 2.65
CA ALA A 19 -6.70 25.75 4.04
C ALA A 19 -6.90 27.26 4.25
N ASP A 20 -6.01 28.10 3.74
CA ASP A 20 -6.07 29.57 3.87
C ASP A 20 -7.34 30.16 3.26
N HIS A 21 -7.79 29.58 2.17
CA HIS A 21 -9.04 29.97 1.51
C HIS A 21 -10.27 29.20 2.00
N ARG A 22 -10.15 28.38 3.06
CA ARG A 22 -11.24 27.56 3.64
C ARG A 22 -12.01 26.75 2.60
N LYS A 23 -11.31 26.19 1.62
CA LYS A 23 -11.93 25.42 0.54
C LYS A 23 -12.26 23.99 0.98
N SER A 24 -13.41 23.49 0.52
CA SER A 24 -13.77 22.08 0.58
C SER A 24 -13.37 21.42 -0.74
N ALA A 25 -12.50 20.43 -0.68
CA ALA A 25 -11.95 19.80 -1.88
C ALA A 25 -11.55 18.34 -1.64
N VAL A 26 -11.52 17.57 -2.71
CA VAL A 26 -10.84 16.29 -2.80
C VAL A 26 -9.56 16.49 -3.59
N VAL A 27 -8.42 16.24 -2.96
CA VAL A 27 -7.12 16.27 -3.61
C VAL A 27 -6.71 14.81 -3.89
N THR A 28 -6.55 14.49 -5.17
CA THR A 28 -6.13 13.17 -5.65
C THR A 28 -4.71 13.26 -6.15
N PHE A 29 -3.83 12.44 -5.61
CA PHE A 29 -2.46 12.25 -6.06
C PHE A 29 -2.36 10.98 -6.92
N ARG A 30 -1.62 11.04 -8.01
CA ARG A 30 -1.34 9.93 -8.92
C ARG A 30 0.14 9.91 -9.29
N GLY A 31 0.84 8.92 -8.80
CA GLY A 31 2.28 8.74 -9.05
C GLY A 31 2.67 7.27 -8.93
N ARG A 32 3.74 7.00 -8.22
CA ARG A 32 4.16 5.65 -7.83
C ARG A 32 3.10 4.98 -6.94
N LEU A 33 2.44 5.78 -6.13
CA LEU A 33 1.27 5.41 -5.34
C LEU A 33 0.09 6.31 -5.70
N TYR A 34 -1.08 5.93 -5.21
CA TYR A 34 -2.29 6.75 -5.28
C TYR A 34 -2.58 7.33 -3.91
N GLY A 35 -2.91 8.62 -3.87
CA GLY A 35 -3.29 9.29 -2.64
C GLY A 35 -4.62 10.01 -2.79
N ARG A 36 -5.36 10.09 -1.71
CA ARG A 36 -6.61 10.83 -1.66
C ARG A 36 -6.71 11.57 -0.35
N ILE A 37 -6.90 12.89 -0.42
CA ILE A 37 -7.02 13.78 0.74
C ILE A 37 -8.34 14.54 0.58
N HIS A 38 -9.17 14.51 1.61
CA HIS A 38 -10.42 15.24 1.67
C HIS A 38 -10.30 16.41 2.64
N LEU A 39 -10.62 17.61 2.17
CA LEU A 39 -10.69 18.81 3.00
C LEU A 39 -12.12 19.31 3.10
N LEU A 40 -12.52 19.70 4.29
CA LEU A 40 -13.77 20.38 4.59
C LEU A 40 -13.47 21.73 5.21
N HIS A 41 -13.92 22.82 4.57
CA HIS A 41 -13.64 24.20 5.01
C HIS A 41 -12.17 24.47 5.30
N GLY A 42 -11.27 23.89 4.48
CA GLY A 42 -9.83 24.03 4.62
C GLY A 42 -9.20 23.18 5.73
N ARG A 43 -9.94 22.28 6.36
CA ARG A 43 -9.45 21.35 7.38
C ARG A 43 -9.42 19.92 6.81
N ILE A 44 -8.44 19.13 7.19
CA ILE A 44 -8.33 17.76 6.72
C ILE A 44 -9.40 16.90 7.38
N LEU A 45 -10.22 16.28 6.56
CA LEU A 45 -11.28 15.38 6.97
C LEU A 45 -10.84 13.92 6.88
N TYR A 46 -9.98 13.59 5.91
CA TYR A 46 -9.53 12.24 5.64
C TYR A 46 -8.32 12.25 4.72
N ALA A 47 -7.40 11.29 4.90
CA ALA A 47 -6.36 11.00 3.93
C ALA A 47 -6.05 9.51 3.90
N ARG A 48 -5.68 8.99 2.73
CA ARG A 48 -5.17 7.63 2.57
C ARG A 48 -4.26 7.53 1.35
N THR A 49 -3.43 6.49 1.36
CA THR A 49 -2.63 6.07 0.20
C THR A 49 -2.98 4.65 -0.22
N GLU A 50 -2.69 4.32 -1.47
CA GLU A 50 -2.72 2.95 -1.98
C GLU A 50 -1.49 2.72 -2.89
N PRO A 51 -0.68 1.69 -2.59
CA PRO A 51 -0.79 0.80 -1.43
C PRO A 51 -0.56 1.56 -0.11
N GLY A 52 -1.25 1.14 0.94
CA GLY A 52 -1.12 1.70 2.28
C GLY A 52 -2.05 0.99 3.27
N PRO A 53 -1.79 1.13 4.57
CA PRO A 53 -2.62 0.51 5.59
C PRO A 53 -4.05 1.04 5.57
N HIS A 54 -4.99 0.19 5.90
CA HIS A 54 -6.40 0.55 6.07
C HIS A 54 -6.73 0.76 7.56
N LEU A 55 -7.84 1.42 7.84
CA LEU A 55 -8.27 1.75 9.20
C LEU A 55 -8.20 0.55 10.17
N GLY A 56 -8.62 -0.64 9.74
CA GLY A 56 -8.54 -1.85 10.57
C GLY A 56 -7.12 -2.20 11.00
N GLU A 57 -6.13 -1.92 10.18
CA GLU A 57 -4.73 -2.14 10.52
C GLU A 57 -4.24 -1.15 11.59
N TYR A 58 -4.71 0.11 11.55
CA TYR A 58 -4.41 1.08 12.62
C TYR A 58 -5.08 0.70 13.94
N LEU A 59 -6.33 0.23 13.90
CA LEU A 59 -7.02 -0.24 15.10
C LEU A 59 -6.27 -1.41 15.77
N VAL A 60 -5.70 -2.32 14.98
CA VAL A 60 -4.85 -3.41 15.51
C VAL A 60 -3.53 -2.87 16.05
N ARG A 61 -2.83 -2.00 15.30
CA ARG A 61 -1.54 -1.43 15.71
C ARG A 61 -1.62 -0.63 17.01
N LEU A 62 -2.72 0.08 17.20
CA LEU A 62 -2.99 0.86 18.41
C LEU A 62 -3.53 0.01 19.58
N GLY A 63 -3.82 -1.27 19.33
CA GLY A 63 -4.31 -2.19 20.35
C GLY A 63 -5.79 -2.03 20.68
N HIS A 64 -6.56 -1.32 19.84
CA HIS A 64 -7.99 -1.11 20.04
C HIS A 64 -8.81 -2.33 19.61
N LEU A 65 -8.35 -3.08 18.61
CA LEU A 65 -8.95 -4.35 18.17
C LEU A 65 -7.87 -5.41 17.94
N SER A 66 -8.24 -6.66 18.10
CA SER A 66 -7.43 -7.80 17.65
C SER A 66 -7.54 -7.99 16.13
N LEU A 67 -6.62 -8.76 15.55
CA LEU A 67 -6.66 -9.09 14.13
C LEU A 67 -7.93 -9.89 13.77
N GLU A 68 -8.34 -10.79 14.65
CA GLU A 68 -9.55 -11.61 14.50
C GLU A 68 -10.81 -10.74 14.47
N GLU A 69 -10.93 -9.78 15.39
CA GLU A 69 -12.06 -8.85 15.43
C GLU A 69 -12.12 -7.97 14.17
N VAL A 70 -10.99 -7.51 13.67
CA VAL A 70 -10.95 -6.76 12.40
C VAL A 70 -11.35 -7.63 11.22
N GLN A 71 -10.92 -8.89 11.16
CA GLN A 71 -11.32 -9.81 10.10
C GLN A 71 -12.83 -10.07 10.11
N GLU A 72 -13.40 -10.33 11.29
CA GLU A 72 -14.85 -10.54 11.45
C GLU A 72 -15.63 -9.28 11.05
N LEU A 73 -15.15 -8.11 11.46
CA LEU A 73 -15.75 -6.81 11.12
C LEU A 73 -15.76 -6.56 9.60
N VAL A 74 -14.66 -6.86 8.91
CA VAL A 74 -14.54 -6.73 7.45
C VAL A 74 -15.47 -7.71 6.73
N GLU A 75 -15.56 -8.96 7.21
CA GLU A 75 -16.48 -9.94 6.63
C GLU A 75 -17.94 -9.53 6.84
N ARG A 76 -18.27 -9.01 8.02
CA ARG A 76 -19.61 -8.53 8.33
C ARG A 76 -19.97 -7.30 7.50
N GLN A 77 -19.04 -6.35 7.34
CA GLN A 77 -19.21 -5.21 6.44
C GLN A 77 -19.57 -5.66 5.02
N GLY A 78 -18.84 -6.64 4.48
CA GLY A 78 -19.07 -7.13 3.12
C GLY A 78 -20.40 -7.85 2.94
N ARG A 79 -20.91 -8.53 3.98
CA ARG A 79 -22.15 -9.33 3.92
C ARG A 79 -23.40 -8.52 4.23
N GLU A 80 -23.37 -7.74 5.30
CA GLU A 80 -24.58 -7.15 5.90
C GLU A 80 -24.69 -5.65 5.64
N ASN A 81 -23.55 -4.96 5.51
CA ASN A 81 -23.49 -3.50 5.44
C ASN A 81 -22.55 -3.01 4.31
N PRO A 82 -22.78 -3.46 3.04
CA PRO A 82 -21.93 -3.00 1.95
C PRO A 82 -22.11 -1.49 1.73
N GLY A 83 -21.05 -0.72 1.93
CA GLY A 83 -21.06 0.74 1.81
C GLY A 83 -21.00 1.50 3.12
N THR A 84 -21.21 0.86 4.28
CA THR A 84 -20.96 1.48 5.58
C THR A 84 -19.45 1.54 5.83
N PRO A 85 -18.86 2.70 6.20
CA PRO A 85 -17.44 2.78 6.55
C PRO A 85 -17.11 1.84 7.74
N LEU A 86 -15.93 1.20 7.68
CA LEU A 86 -15.51 0.21 8.69
C LEU A 86 -15.54 0.81 10.11
N GLY A 87 -15.08 2.04 10.27
CA GLY A 87 -15.07 2.72 11.55
C GLY A 87 -16.48 3.00 12.11
N ALA A 88 -17.42 3.37 11.23
CA ALA A 88 -18.82 3.57 11.63
C ALA A 88 -19.47 2.25 12.09
N LEU A 89 -19.19 1.16 11.37
CA LEU A 89 -19.68 -0.17 11.77
C LEU A 89 -19.07 -0.64 13.09
N ALA A 90 -17.79 -0.37 13.33
CA ALA A 90 -17.12 -0.71 14.59
C ALA A 90 -17.72 0.04 15.78
N LEU A 91 -18.04 1.34 15.60
CA LEU A 91 -18.76 2.15 16.59
C LEU A 91 -20.17 1.62 16.86
N GLU A 92 -20.94 1.35 15.79
CA GLU A 92 -22.31 0.84 15.89
C GLU A 92 -22.39 -0.49 16.66
N LEU A 93 -21.39 -1.35 16.45
CA LEU A 93 -21.27 -2.63 17.16
C LEU A 93 -20.68 -2.50 18.56
N GLY A 94 -20.26 -1.29 18.97
CA GLY A 94 -19.65 -1.07 20.29
C GLY A 94 -18.28 -1.74 20.46
N LEU A 95 -17.60 -2.05 19.35
CA LEU A 95 -16.27 -2.66 19.37
C LEU A 95 -15.18 -1.65 19.72
N ILE A 96 -15.39 -0.38 19.36
CA ILE A 96 -14.51 0.75 19.69
C ILE A 96 -15.35 1.95 20.12
N GLY A 97 -14.73 2.88 20.85
CA GLY A 97 -15.28 4.19 21.17
C GLY A 97 -14.90 5.26 20.13
N GLU A 98 -15.52 6.44 20.25
CA GLU A 98 -15.23 7.59 19.34
C GLU A 98 -13.78 8.04 19.42
N GLU A 99 -13.17 8.01 20.62
CA GLU A 99 -11.78 8.42 20.83
C GLU A 99 -10.80 7.46 20.15
N GLU A 100 -11.04 6.16 20.26
CA GLU A 100 -10.22 5.11 19.61
C GLU A 100 -10.31 5.20 18.09
N LEU A 101 -11.51 5.47 17.56
CA LEU A 101 -11.70 5.70 16.14
C LEU A 101 -10.96 6.99 15.69
N ARG A 102 -11.06 8.06 16.48
CA ARG A 102 -10.37 9.34 16.20
C ARG A 102 -8.86 9.12 16.14
N GLU A 103 -8.27 8.44 17.13
CA GLU A 103 -6.85 8.14 17.19
C GLU A 103 -6.38 7.35 15.97
N ALA A 104 -7.12 6.30 15.61
CA ALA A 104 -6.78 5.46 14.45
C ALA A 104 -6.87 6.23 13.12
N LEU A 105 -7.88 7.08 12.96
CA LEU A 105 -8.03 7.91 11.76
C LEU A 105 -6.98 9.01 11.68
N GLU A 106 -6.62 9.62 12.81
CA GLU A 106 -5.54 10.62 12.88
C GLU A 106 -4.19 9.99 12.50
N ALA A 107 -3.88 8.81 13.05
CA ALA A 107 -2.68 8.06 12.67
C ALA A 107 -2.65 7.74 11.17
N GLN A 108 -3.78 7.30 10.59
CA GLN A 108 -3.92 7.06 9.16
C GLN A 108 -3.66 8.31 8.33
N VAL A 109 -4.25 9.44 8.71
CA VAL A 109 -4.09 10.72 8.00
C VAL A 109 -2.62 11.17 8.03
N LEU A 110 -1.98 11.13 9.19
CA LEU A 110 -0.59 11.55 9.37
C LEU A 110 0.37 10.69 8.55
N GLU A 111 0.19 9.37 8.56
CA GLU A 111 1.02 8.46 7.78
C GLU A 111 0.81 8.66 6.27
N ALA A 112 -0.44 8.79 5.84
CA ALA A 112 -0.75 9.05 4.44
C ALA A 112 -0.14 10.37 3.94
N LEU A 113 -0.22 11.44 4.73
CA LEU A 113 0.39 12.73 4.39
C LEU A 113 1.92 12.65 4.37
N ALA A 114 2.55 12.02 5.37
CA ALA A 114 4.00 11.86 5.40
C ALA A 114 4.50 11.09 4.16
N THR A 115 3.78 10.03 3.77
CA THR A 115 4.06 9.27 2.56
C THR A 115 3.93 10.11 1.30
N LEU A 116 2.84 10.87 1.16
CA LEU A 116 2.60 11.73 -0.01
C LEU A 116 3.58 12.90 -0.11
N LEU A 117 3.96 13.51 1.01
CA LEU A 117 4.98 14.56 1.06
C LEU A 117 6.38 14.03 0.70
N GLY A 118 6.60 12.72 0.81
CA GLY A 118 7.85 12.08 0.41
C GLY A 118 7.98 11.86 -1.10
N GLU A 119 6.87 11.89 -1.86
CA GLU A 119 6.90 11.69 -3.30
C GLU A 119 7.50 12.90 -4.02
N ARG A 120 8.26 12.62 -5.07
CA ARG A 120 8.93 13.66 -5.89
C ARG A 120 8.34 13.81 -7.28
N GLU A 121 7.65 12.78 -7.75
CA GLU A 121 7.05 12.71 -9.08
C GLU A 121 5.59 12.28 -8.96
N GLY A 122 4.73 12.91 -9.71
CA GLY A 122 3.32 12.57 -9.75
C GLY A 122 2.45 13.72 -10.20
N GLU A 123 1.18 13.43 -10.36
CA GLU A 123 0.14 14.38 -10.76
C GLU A 123 -0.82 14.60 -9.61
N VAL A 124 -1.18 15.83 -9.38
CA VAL A 124 -2.14 16.25 -8.35
C VAL A 124 -3.38 16.83 -9.05
N LEU A 125 -4.55 16.36 -8.64
CA LEU A 125 -5.85 16.85 -9.08
C LEU A 125 -6.63 17.31 -7.87
N ALA A 126 -7.06 18.57 -7.84
CA ALA A 126 -7.95 19.11 -6.82
C ALA A 126 -9.33 19.45 -7.41
N GLU A 127 -10.37 18.82 -6.85
CA GLU A 127 -11.76 18.96 -7.26
C GLU A 127 -12.60 19.40 -6.05
N PRO A 128 -13.71 20.15 -6.26
CA PRO A 128 -14.62 20.46 -5.15
C PRO A 128 -15.11 19.17 -4.47
N LEU A 129 -15.23 19.21 -3.15
CA LEU A 129 -15.87 18.13 -2.40
C LEU A 129 -17.39 18.23 -2.65
N GLU A 130 -17.98 17.14 -3.17
CA GLU A 130 -19.42 17.06 -3.36
C GLU A 130 -20.15 16.93 -2.01
N GLU A 131 -21.28 17.63 -1.87
CA GLU A 131 -22.14 17.53 -0.69
C GLU A 131 -22.71 16.11 -0.59
N GLY A 132 -22.56 15.48 0.59
CA GLY A 132 -23.01 14.10 0.82
C GLY A 132 -21.94 13.03 0.71
N SER A 133 -20.68 13.40 0.44
CA SER A 133 -19.55 12.45 0.57
C SER A 133 -19.47 11.98 2.02
N GLN A 134 -19.83 10.71 2.25
CA GLN A 134 -19.69 10.07 3.57
C GLN A 134 -18.21 9.88 3.87
N VAL A 135 -17.64 10.77 4.63
CA VAL A 135 -16.26 10.66 5.12
C VAL A 135 -16.29 10.73 6.65
N ALA A 136 -15.68 9.75 7.25
CA ALA A 136 -15.97 9.34 8.61
C ALA A 136 -14.98 9.84 9.66
N LEU A 137 -14.58 11.11 9.65
CA LEU A 137 -13.95 11.68 10.85
C LEU A 137 -15.01 12.37 11.69
N PRO A 138 -15.11 12.07 13.00
CA PRO A 138 -15.95 12.85 13.93
C PRO A 138 -15.49 14.32 13.99
N GLU A 139 -14.19 14.55 13.85
CA GLU A 139 -13.59 15.90 13.86
C GLU A 139 -12.56 16.05 12.74
N THR A 140 -12.50 17.25 12.17
CA THR A 140 -11.50 17.62 11.15
C THR A 140 -10.20 18.07 11.81
N LEU A 141 -9.07 17.71 11.19
CA LEU A 141 -7.74 18.10 11.65
C LEU A 141 -7.35 19.48 11.10
N GLU A 142 -6.61 20.25 11.90
CA GLU A 142 -6.07 21.54 11.44
C GLU A 142 -4.96 21.31 10.43
N THR A 143 -5.13 21.78 9.20
CA THR A 143 -4.29 21.41 8.06
C THR A 143 -2.82 21.76 8.24
N LYS A 144 -2.49 22.97 8.72
CA LYS A 144 -1.09 23.40 8.85
C LYS A 144 -0.35 22.64 9.94
N ALA A 145 -1.00 22.40 11.08
CA ALA A 145 -0.43 21.61 12.16
C ALA A 145 -0.23 20.15 11.72
N THR A 146 -1.21 19.59 11.04
CA THR A 146 -1.13 18.21 10.52
C THR A 146 -0.04 18.05 9.46
N LEU A 147 0.13 19.03 8.56
CA LEU A 147 1.21 19.04 7.58
C LEU A 147 2.60 19.17 8.25
N LEU A 148 2.70 19.99 9.29
CA LEU A 148 3.96 20.13 10.05
C LEU A 148 4.33 18.82 10.73
N GLU A 149 3.38 18.16 11.36
CA GLU A 149 3.60 16.88 12.00
C GLU A 149 3.93 15.77 10.99
N ALA A 150 3.24 15.73 9.85
CA ALA A 150 3.56 14.79 8.77
C ALA A 150 4.96 15.03 8.17
N ALA A 151 5.36 16.30 8.01
CA ALA A 151 6.72 16.65 7.58
C ALA A 151 7.79 16.24 8.61
N ARG A 152 7.52 16.45 9.91
CA ARG A 152 8.40 15.98 10.99
C ARG A 152 8.59 14.46 10.93
N ARG A 153 7.51 13.69 10.77
CA ARG A 153 7.58 12.23 10.59
C ARG A 153 8.39 11.83 9.36
N LEU A 154 8.16 12.51 8.23
CA LEU A 154 8.94 12.26 7.02
C LEU A 154 10.44 12.51 7.22
N ASP A 155 10.80 13.58 7.96
CA ASP A 155 12.19 13.88 8.27
C ASP A 155 12.80 12.83 9.21
N GLU A 156 12.06 12.33 10.18
CA GLU A 156 12.46 11.21 11.04
C GLU A 156 12.68 9.93 10.23
N TRP A 157 11.78 9.61 9.31
CA TRP A 157 11.97 8.49 8.38
C TRP A 157 13.22 8.65 7.52
N ARG A 158 13.50 9.86 7.03
CA ARG A 158 14.71 10.15 6.25
C ARG A 158 15.99 10.09 7.08
N GLN A 159 15.96 10.50 8.33
CA GLN A 159 17.10 10.40 9.24
C GLN A 159 17.36 8.96 9.68
N GLY A 160 16.32 8.18 9.84
CA GLY A 160 16.38 6.76 10.15
C GLY A 160 16.67 5.84 8.95
N GLN A 161 16.89 6.36 7.78
CA GLN A 161 17.20 5.79 6.44
C GLN A 161 17.20 4.25 6.33
N VAL A 162 16.07 3.63 6.57
CA VAL A 162 15.76 2.30 6.04
C VAL A 162 14.83 2.49 4.87
N ASP A 163 15.28 2.09 3.67
CA ASP A 163 14.40 2.07 2.51
C ASP A 163 13.29 1.03 2.76
N PRO A 164 11.99 1.39 2.65
CA PRO A 164 10.90 0.43 2.76
C PRO A 164 11.04 -0.80 1.86
N ASP A 165 11.75 -0.67 0.75
CA ASP A 165 12.02 -1.75 -0.20
C ASP A 165 13.32 -2.51 0.10
N GLU A 166 14.10 -2.08 1.11
CA GLU A 166 15.34 -2.74 1.51
C GLU A 166 15.05 -4.10 2.16
N VAL A 167 15.86 -5.09 1.86
CA VAL A 167 15.80 -6.43 2.47
C VAL A 167 17.00 -6.60 3.37
N PHE A 168 16.78 -7.18 4.54
CA PHE A 168 17.82 -7.40 5.53
C PHE A 168 18.00 -8.89 5.82
N HIS A 169 19.22 -9.27 6.14
CA HIS A 169 19.57 -10.56 6.71
C HIS A 169 20.37 -10.37 7.99
N LEU A 170 20.32 -11.36 8.88
CA LEU A 170 21.12 -11.42 10.09
C LEU A 170 22.60 -11.49 9.71
N ALA A 171 23.41 -10.61 10.30
CA ALA A 171 24.85 -10.54 10.10
C ALA A 171 25.63 -11.09 11.31
N GLU A 172 25.04 -10.99 12.51
CA GLU A 172 25.62 -11.47 13.76
C GLU A 172 24.57 -12.21 14.60
N ASP A 173 25.05 -12.99 15.58
CA ASP A 173 24.17 -13.69 16.53
C ASP A 173 23.49 -12.68 17.47
N PRO A 174 22.16 -12.49 17.36
CA PRO A 174 21.45 -11.48 18.13
C PRO A 174 21.37 -11.80 19.63
N THR A 175 21.57 -13.05 20.02
CA THR A 175 21.51 -13.46 21.45
C THR A 175 22.63 -12.86 22.29
N ARG A 176 23.68 -12.33 21.66
CA ARG A 176 24.81 -11.69 22.32
C ARG A 176 24.56 -10.21 22.64
N HIS A 177 23.41 -9.68 22.26
CA HIS A 177 23.09 -8.27 22.41
C HIS A 177 21.84 -8.09 23.26
N PRO A 178 21.79 -7.08 24.15
CA PRO A 178 20.56 -6.72 24.83
C PRO A 178 19.61 -6.09 23.81
N LEU A 179 18.51 -6.75 23.54
CA LEU A 179 17.47 -6.34 22.58
C LEU A 179 16.13 -6.24 23.29
N THR A 180 15.29 -5.30 22.84
CA THR A 180 13.92 -5.17 23.32
C THR A 180 13.04 -6.28 22.75
N PRO A 181 11.88 -6.59 23.38
CA PRO A 181 10.93 -7.56 22.83
C PRO A 181 10.49 -7.22 21.40
N GLU A 182 10.32 -5.94 21.09
CA GLU A 182 9.94 -5.44 19.78
C GLU A 182 11.05 -5.70 18.75
N ALA A 183 12.31 -5.51 19.14
CA ALA A 183 13.45 -5.82 18.27
C ALA A 183 13.53 -7.33 17.95
N TRP A 184 13.22 -8.18 18.91
CA TRP A 184 13.12 -9.62 18.68
C TRP A 184 11.99 -9.96 17.71
N THR A 185 10.81 -9.35 17.85
CA THR A 185 9.69 -9.51 16.93
C THR A 185 10.08 -9.15 15.50
N VAL A 186 10.82 -8.05 15.31
CA VAL A 186 11.33 -7.63 14.01
C VAL A 186 12.35 -8.64 13.47
N LEU A 187 13.30 -9.09 14.28
CA LEU A 187 14.35 -10.03 13.89
C LEU A 187 13.80 -11.39 13.42
N GLU A 188 12.76 -11.90 14.09
CA GLU A 188 12.09 -13.16 13.71
C GLU A 188 11.47 -13.10 12.32
N LEU A 189 11.11 -11.92 11.86
CA LEU A 189 10.54 -11.69 10.53
C LEU A 189 11.60 -11.50 9.43
N LEU A 190 12.87 -11.30 9.79
CA LEU A 190 13.97 -11.13 8.84
C LEU A 190 14.45 -12.48 8.29
N ASP A 191 13.94 -12.85 7.14
CA ASP A 191 14.28 -14.10 6.45
C ASP A 191 15.26 -13.90 5.27
N GLY A 192 15.78 -12.69 5.10
CA GLY A 192 16.65 -12.33 3.97
C GLY A 192 15.90 -12.17 2.63
N VAL A 193 14.56 -12.15 2.67
CA VAL A 193 13.69 -12.08 1.50
C VAL A 193 12.63 -11.00 1.64
N ARG A 194 12.08 -10.82 2.84
CA ARG A 194 11.06 -9.82 3.12
C ARG A 194 11.65 -8.42 3.12
N ARG A 195 10.92 -7.50 2.51
CA ARG A 195 11.24 -6.08 2.54
C ARG A 195 10.90 -5.46 3.88
N ALA A 196 11.56 -4.36 4.22
CA ALA A 196 11.32 -3.63 5.47
C ALA A 196 9.82 -3.31 5.67
N ARG A 197 9.11 -2.86 4.63
CA ARG A 197 7.66 -2.61 4.69
C ARG A 197 6.83 -3.86 4.99
N SER A 198 7.24 -5.03 4.49
CA SER A 198 6.54 -6.29 4.77
C SER A 198 6.79 -6.76 6.19
N VAL A 199 8.02 -6.51 6.70
CA VAL A 199 8.35 -6.74 8.11
C VAL A 199 7.52 -5.83 9.01
N ALA A 200 7.43 -4.54 8.69
CA ALA A 200 6.61 -3.58 9.45
C ALA A 200 5.15 -4.04 9.56
N LEU A 201 4.57 -4.44 8.45
CA LEU A 201 3.18 -4.86 8.41
C LEU A 201 2.91 -6.19 9.15
N LEU A 202 3.86 -7.14 9.09
CA LEU A 202 3.69 -8.45 9.73
C LEU A 202 4.04 -8.43 11.23
N SER A 203 4.82 -7.44 11.69
CA SER A 203 5.23 -7.33 13.08
C SER A 203 4.10 -6.96 14.03
N GLY A 204 3.02 -6.35 13.52
CA GLY A 204 1.98 -5.75 14.36
C GLY A 204 2.41 -4.48 15.10
N LEU A 205 3.65 -4.01 14.88
CA LEU A 205 4.18 -2.77 15.46
C LEU A 205 3.90 -1.57 14.53
N PRO A 206 3.91 -0.34 15.06
CA PRO A 206 3.89 0.85 14.24
C PRO A 206 5.02 0.84 13.21
N GLU A 207 4.72 1.20 11.96
CA GLU A 207 5.68 1.12 10.85
C GLU A 207 6.95 1.93 11.14
N GLU A 208 6.80 3.13 11.69
CA GLU A 208 7.90 4.00 12.08
C GLU A 208 8.82 3.33 13.12
N GLN A 209 8.22 2.66 14.11
CA GLN A 209 8.97 1.93 15.14
C GLN A 209 9.78 0.79 14.52
N VAL A 210 9.19 0.07 13.55
CA VAL A 210 9.90 -1.01 12.87
C VAL A 210 11.08 -0.48 12.05
N TYR A 211 10.90 0.62 11.30
CA TYR A 211 12.00 1.23 10.56
C TYR A 211 13.10 1.76 11.49
N HIS A 212 12.72 2.35 12.62
CA HIS A 212 13.69 2.76 13.64
C HIS A 212 14.46 1.56 14.21
N ILE A 213 13.77 0.48 14.56
CA ILE A 213 14.40 -0.77 15.02
C ILE A 213 15.36 -1.32 13.95
N LEU A 214 14.93 -1.39 12.70
CA LEU A 214 15.78 -1.85 11.60
C LEU A 214 17.01 -0.96 11.41
N PHE A 215 16.84 0.36 11.52
CA PHE A 215 17.96 1.30 11.49
C PHE A 215 18.95 1.07 12.64
N GLU A 216 18.45 0.92 13.86
CA GLU A 216 19.32 0.63 15.04
C GLU A 216 20.06 -0.70 14.87
N LEU A 217 19.37 -1.76 14.46
CA LEU A 217 19.96 -3.08 14.23
C LEU A 217 21.04 -3.02 13.13
N LYS A 218 20.78 -2.29 12.05
CA LYS A 218 21.73 -2.03 10.96
C LYS A 218 22.93 -1.23 11.44
N SER A 219 22.71 -0.17 12.21
CA SER A 219 23.78 0.69 12.76
C SER A 219 24.69 -0.05 13.75
N ARG A 220 24.12 -1.01 14.48
CA ARG A 220 24.87 -1.91 15.38
C ARG A 220 25.53 -3.07 14.65
N GLY A 221 25.32 -3.22 13.34
CA GLY A 221 25.90 -4.29 12.54
C GLY A 221 25.24 -5.66 12.69
N LEU A 222 24.13 -5.75 13.46
CA LEU A 222 23.38 -6.98 13.69
C LEU A 222 22.67 -7.49 12.44
N ILE A 223 22.25 -6.58 11.58
CA ILE A 223 21.64 -6.88 10.28
C ILE A 223 22.38 -6.14 9.17
N ARG A 224 22.34 -6.70 7.96
CA ARG A 224 22.92 -6.07 6.77
C ARG A 224 21.95 -6.10 5.62
N PRO A 225 21.99 -5.08 4.73
CA PRO A 225 21.22 -5.09 3.49
C PRO A 225 21.57 -6.30 2.64
N SER A 226 20.54 -6.90 2.05
CA SER A 226 20.72 -7.97 1.07
C SER A 226 20.91 -7.35 -0.31
N THR A 227 22.00 -7.67 -0.99
CA THR A 227 22.34 -7.14 -2.33
C THR A 227 21.55 -7.83 -3.46
N LEU A 228 20.67 -8.77 -3.15
CA LEU A 228 20.02 -9.66 -4.13
C LEU A 228 18.78 -9.10 -4.82
N LEU A 229 18.38 -7.86 -4.57
CA LEU A 229 17.09 -7.30 -5.04
C LEU A 229 17.07 -6.87 -6.51
N ALA A 230 18.20 -6.59 -7.13
CA ALA A 230 18.24 -6.10 -8.52
C ALA A 230 17.82 -7.15 -9.56
N GLU A 231 17.88 -8.43 -9.23
CA GLU A 231 17.59 -9.55 -10.13
C GLU A 231 16.21 -10.19 -9.93
N ASP A 232 15.49 -9.81 -8.89
CA ASP A 232 14.17 -10.38 -8.60
C ASP A 232 13.16 -10.03 -9.71
N PRO A 233 12.39 -11.01 -10.23
CA PRO A 233 11.46 -10.76 -11.31
C PRO A 233 10.33 -9.83 -10.89
N LEU A 234 10.15 -8.73 -11.64
CA LEU A 234 9.07 -7.78 -11.42
C LEU A 234 7.73 -8.36 -11.86
N VAL A 235 6.74 -8.26 -10.99
CA VAL A 235 5.34 -8.64 -11.22
C VAL A 235 4.44 -7.44 -10.97
N LEU A 236 3.62 -7.08 -11.95
CA LEU A 236 2.57 -6.08 -11.77
C LEU A 236 1.27 -6.77 -11.37
N VAL A 237 0.55 -6.24 -10.39
CA VAL A 237 -0.74 -6.76 -9.94
C VAL A 237 -1.80 -5.69 -10.10
N LEU A 238 -2.68 -5.86 -11.06
CA LEU A 238 -3.84 -5.02 -11.31
C LEU A 238 -5.09 -5.77 -10.86
N ALA A 239 -5.50 -5.56 -9.64
CA ALA A 239 -6.69 -6.17 -9.07
C ALA A 239 -7.60 -5.10 -8.50
N GLU A 240 -8.90 -5.20 -8.79
CA GLU A 240 -9.92 -4.31 -8.23
C GLU A 240 -10.15 -4.61 -6.74
N SER A 241 -10.01 -5.88 -6.35
CA SER A 241 -10.11 -6.30 -4.95
C SER A 241 -8.86 -5.94 -4.16
N GLY A 242 -9.00 -5.11 -3.12
CA GLY A 242 -7.92 -4.77 -2.20
C GLY A 242 -7.36 -6.00 -1.45
N VAL A 243 -8.23 -6.97 -1.13
CA VAL A 243 -7.83 -8.24 -0.50
C VAL A 243 -6.92 -9.04 -1.43
N VAL A 244 -7.30 -9.17 -2.71
CA VAL A 244 -6.49 -9.89 -3.71
C VAL A 244 -5.14 -9.19 -3.91
N ARG A 245 -5.12 -7.85 -3.97
CA ARG A 245 -3.88 -7.06 -4.08
C ARG A 245 -2.93 -7.34 -2.93
N ARG A 246 -3.42 -7.25 -1.70
CA ARG A 246 -2.61 -7.49 -0.49
C ARG A 246 -2.11 -8.93 -0.42
N LEU A 247 -3.00 -9.89 -0.62
CA LEU A 247 -2.62 -11.30 -0.60
C LEU A 247 -1.50 -11.61 -1.60
N LEU A 248 -1.62 -11.10 -2.83
CA LEU A 248 -0.60 -11.30 -3.86
C LEU A 248 0.70 -10.56 -3.53
N LEU A 249 0.61 -9.32 -3.00
CA LEU A 249 1.78 -8.57 -2.56
C LEU A 249 2.59 -9.39 -1.55
N TYR A 250 1.96 -9.80 -0.44
CA TYR A 250 2.66 -10.57 0.62
C TYR A 250 3.21 -11.88 0.13
N LEU A 251 2.37 -12.63 -0.59
CA LEU A 251 2.78 -13.93 -1.10
C LEU A 251 3.99 -13.83 -2.02
N LEU A 252 3.96 -12.87 -2.95
CA LEU A 252 5.00 -12.75 -3.96
C LEU A 252 6.28 -12.16 -3.40
N GLU A 253 6.19 -11.13 -2.54
CA GLU A 253 7.37 -10.55 -1.88
C GLU A 253 8.06 -11.56 -0.95
N ALA A 254 7.30 -12.35 -0.19
CA ALA A 254 7.84 -13.43 0.62
C ALA A 254 8.60 -14.48 -0.20
N HIS A 255 8.36 -14.52 -1.52
CA HIS A 255 8.99 -15.46 -2.43
C HIS A 255 9.88 -14.77 -3.47
N ARG A 256 10.52 -13.67 -3.14
CA ARG A 256 11.50 -12.95 -3.97
C ARG A 256 10.96 -12.51 -5.34
N TYR A 257 9.77 -11.94 -5.37
CA TYR A 257 9.27 -11.19 -6.51
C TYR A 257 9.21 -9.71 -6.13
N ARG A 258 9.66 -8.85 -7.01
CA ARG A 258 9.35 -7.42 -6.91
C ARG A 258 7.91 -7.22 -7.33
N VAL A 259 7.09 -6.59 -6.48
CA VAL A 259 5.67 -6.38 -6.79
C VAL A 259 5.38 -4.90 -6.89
N GLN A 260 4.67 -4.52 -7.94
CA GLN A 260 4.09 -3.18 -8.07
C GLN A 260 2.58 -3.31 -8.29
N LEU A 261 1.84 -2.40 -7.66
CA LEU A 261 0.38 -2.40 -7.61
C LEU A 261 -0.16 -1.18 -8.37
N PRO A 262 -0.07 -1.12 -9.71
CA PRO A 262 -0.65 -0.02 -10.45
C PRO A 262 -2.16 0.03 -10.25
N LEU A 263 -2.68 1.23 -10.02
CA LEU A 263 -4.07 1.45 -9.66
C LEU A 263 -4.95 1.70 -10.86
N ASP A 264 -4.34 2.14 -11.93
CA ASP A 264 -5.03 2.39 -13.18
C ASP A 264 -4.27 1.82 -14.39
N PRO A 265 -4.97 1.69 -15.53
CA PRO A 265 -4.38 1.20 -16.77
C PRO A 265 -3.17 2.01 -17.26
N GLU A 266 -3.18 3.33 -17.06
CA GLU A 266 -2.12 4.20 -17.57
C GLU A 266 -0.82 4.00 -16.77
N MET A 267 -0.93 3.91 -15.45
CA MET A 267 0.20 3.59 -14.58
C MET A 267 0.80 2.22 -14.95
N ALA A 268 -0.05 1.21 -15.16
CA ALA A 268 0.42 -0.11 -15.57
C ALA A 268 1.19 -0.08 -16.91
N LEU A 269 0.72 0.72 -17.88
CA LEU A 269 1.39 0.88 -19.16
C LEU A 269 2.73 1.62 -19.03
N ARG A 270 2.83 2.62 -18.15
CA ARG A 270 4.12 3.28 -17.84
C ARG A 270 5.13 2.31 -17.24
N LEU A 271 4.67 1.45 -16.31
CA LEU A 271 5.50 0.46 -15.64
C LEU A 271 5.98 -0.68 -16.55
N LEU A 272 5.42 -0.84 -17.74
CA LEU A 272 5.95 -1.78 -18.75
C LEU A 272 7.40 -1.47 -19.14
N LYS A 273 7.83 -0.22 -19.06
CA LYS A 273 9.23 0.20 -19.33
C LYS A 273 10.23 -0.49 -18.38
N GLU A 274 9.79 -0.86 -17.18
CA GLU A 274 10.58 -1.64 -16.22
C GLU A 274 10.69 -3.14 -16.57
N ARG A 275 10.09 -3.56 -17.69
CA ARG A 275 10.11 -4.92 -18.22
C ARG A 275 9.61 -5.96 -17.22
N PRO A 276 8.37 -5.85 -16.73
CA PRO A 276 7.83 -6.84 -15.81
C PRO A 276 7.81 -8.22 -16.47
N LYS A 277 8.12 -9.24 -15.68
CA LYS A 277 8.08 -10.64 -16.14
C LYS A 277 6.65 -11.19 -16.18
N ALA A 278 5.77 -10.66 -15.33
CA ALA A 278 4.36 -11.02 -15.30
C ALA A 278 3.47 -9.83 -14.97
N VAL A 279 2.22 -9.93 -15.42
CA VAL A 279 1.12 -9.05 -15.01
C VAL A 279 -0.05 -9.92 -14.58
N ILE A 280 -0.53 -9.74 -13.36
CA ILE A 280 -1.69 -10.43 -12.80
C ILE A 280 -2.87 -9.47 -12.85
N LEU A 281 -3.96 -9.90 -13.46
CA LEU A 281 -5.18 -9.14 -13.69
C LEU A 281 -6.35 -9.74 -12.89
N GLN A 282 -7.17 -8.89 -12.27
CA GLN A 282 -8.41 -9.29 -11.61
C GLN A 282 -9.42 -8.16 -11.68
N GLY A 283 -10.66 -8.48 -12.01
CA GLY A 283 -11.78 -7.54 -12.09
C GLY A 283 -12.45 -7.51 -13.46
N GLU A 284 -13.46 -6.67 -13.58
CA GLU A 284 -14.30 -6.59 -14.79
C GLU A 284 -13.53 -6.04 -16.00
N ARG A 285 -12.57 -5.15 -15.76
CA ARG A 285 -11.75 -4.54 -16.83
C ARG A 285 -10.55 -5.38 -17.27
N ALA A 286 -10.40 -6.60 -16.74
CA ALA A 286 -9.24 -7.45 -17.03
C ALA A 286 -9.02 -7.72 -18.52
N LEU A 287 -10.11 -7.91 -19.32
CA LEU A 287 -10.02 -8.15 -20.75
C LEU A 287 -9.52 -6.90 -21.51
N GLU A 288 -10.06 -5.74 -21.18
CA GLU A 288 -9.63 -4.46 -21.76
C GLU A 288 -8.16 -4.23 -21.47
N MET A 289 -7.77 -4.44 -20.22
CA MET A 289 -6.40 -4.26 -19.79
C MET A 289 -5.44 -5.23 -20.47
N ALA A 290 -5.80 -6.50 -20.58
CA ALA A 290 -5.01 -7.49 -21.30
C ALA A 290 -4.77 -7.09 -22.76
N ARG A 291 -5.78 -6.52 -23.42
CA ARG A 291 -5.66 -6.00 -24.81
C ARG A 291 -4.70 -4.83 -24.88
N LYS A 292 -4.84 -3.85 -23.97
CA LYS A 292 -3.94 -2.68 -23.90
C LYS A 292 -2.50 -3.11 -23.67
N LEU A 293 -2.25 -4.01 -22.74
CA LEU A 293 -0.93 -4.55 -22.46
C LEU A 293 -0.32 -5.25 -23.70
N ARG A 294 -1.08 -6.09 -24.38
CA ARG A 294 -0.62 -6.81 -25.56
C ARG A 294 -0.36 -5.91 -26.78
N ALA A 295 -0.96 -4.72 -26.83
CA ALA A 295 -0.68 -3.73 -27.86
C ALA A 295 0.72 -3.11 -27.72
N HIS A 296 1.31 -3.10 -26.51
CA HIS A 296 2.65 -2.58 -26.25
C HIS A 296 3.74 -3.64 -26.50
N PRO A 297 4.89 -3.26 -27.11
CA PRO A 297 6.00 -4.19 -27.34
C PRO A 297 6.47 -4.89 -26.06
N GLU A 298 6.69 -4.13 -24.99
CA GLU A 298 7.12 -4.65 -23.69
C GLU A 298 6.07 -5.55 -23.05
N GLY A 299 4.79 -5.24 -23.22
CA GLY A 299 3.67 -6.04 -22.72
C GLY A 299 3.51 -7.39 -23.41
N LYS A 300 4.10 -7.56 -24.62
CA LYS A 300 4.15 -8.86 -25.31
C LYS A 300 5.13 -9.82 -24.63
N LEU A 301 6.13 -9.30 -23.94
CA LEU A 301 7.16 -10.09 -23.25
C LEU A 301 6.70 -10.57 -21.88
N ALA A 302 5.74 -9.90 -21.25
CA ALA A 302 5.21 -10.28 -19.94
C ALA A 302 4.23 -11.46 -20.02
N SER A 303 4.30 -12.37 -19.06
CA SER A 303 3.27 -13.39 -18.87
C SER A 303 2.02 -12.75 -18.26
N LEU A 304 0.86 -12.94 -18.88
CA LEU A 304 -0.40 -12.43 -18.33
C LEU A 304 -1.14 -13.52 -17.59
N TYR A 305 -1.62 -13.20 -16.40
CA TYR A 305 -2.43 -14.07 -15.55
C TYR A 305 -3.78 -13.41 -15.26
N LEU A 306 -4.84 -14.21 -15.22
CA LEU A 306 -6.18 -13.77 -14.82
C LEU A 306 -6.61 -14.51 -13.55
N VAL A 307 -6.94 -13.75 -12.52
CA VAL A 307 -7.55 -14.27 -11.29
C VAL A 307 -9.06 -14.26 -11.45
N SER A 308 -9.68 -15.44 -11.57
CA SER A 308 -11.12 -15.60 -11.76
C SER A 308 -11.63 -16.96 -11.25
N GLU A 309 -12.93 -17.08 -11.05
CA GLU A 309 -13.56 -18.34 -10.64
C GLU A 309 -13.57 -19.37 -11.77
N ALA A 310 -13.86 -18.90 -12.99
CA ALA A 310 -13.85 -19.74 -14.18
C ALA A 310 -12.63 -19.47 -15.07
N PRO A 311 -12.16 -20.45 -15.85
CA PRO A 311 -11.09 -20.27 -16.81
C PRO A 311 -11.37 -19.12 -17.81
N PRO A 312 -10.32 -18.45 -18.32
CA PRO A 312 -10.48 -17.38 -19.29
C PRO A 312 -11.29 -17.82 -20.52
N GLY A 313 -12.33 -17.09 -20.83
CA GLY A 313 -13.18 -17.35 -21.98
C GLY A 313 -12.47 -17.18 -23.33
N LEU A 314 -13.17 -17.45 -24.43
CA LEU A 314 -12.63 -17.41 -25.79
C LEU A 314 -11.97 -16.07 -26.17
N LEU A 315 -12.45 -14.96 -25.63
CA LEU A 315 -11.91 -13.63 -25.89
C LEU A 315 -10.48 -13.42 -25.35
N PHE A 316 -10.04 -14.21 -24.37
CA PHE A 316 -8.68 -14.18 -23.83
C PHE A 316 -7.69 -15.07 -24.58
N ARG A 317 -8.16 -16.01 -25.42
CA ARG A 317 -7.27 -16.95 -26.15
C ARG A 317 -6.18 -16.25 -26.98
N PRO A 318 -6.51 -15.23 -27.81
CA PRO A 318 -5.48 -14.55 -28.61
C PRO A 318 -4.48 -13.78 -27.74
N LEU A 319 -4.84 -13.44 -26.50
CA LEU A 319 -4.00 -12.69 -25.57
C LEU A 319 -3.07 -13.58 -24.76
N ARG A 320 -3.18 -14.91 -24.88
CA ARG A 320 -2.36 -15.90 -24.15
C ARG A 320 -2.34 -15.64 -22.64
N VAL A 321 -3.52 -15.51 -22.04
CA VAL A 321 -3.70 -15.27 -20.61
C VAL A 321 -3.78 -16.60 -19.89
N LEU A 322 -2.99 -16.76 -18.83
CA LEU A 322 -2.96 -17.95 -17.96
C LEU A 322 -3.98 -17.76 -16.82
N HIS A 323 -4.54 -18.85 -16.32
CA HIS A 323 -5.55 -18.83 -15.28
C HIS A 323 -4.94 -19.02 -13.89
N LEU A 324 -5.37 -18.16 -12.95
CA LEU A 324 -5.19 -18.34 -11.52
C LEU A 324 -6.58 -18.46 -10.87
N PRO A 325 -6.98 -19.67 -10.46
CA PRO A 325 -8.33 -19.91 -9.96
C PRO A 325 -8.58 -19.24 -8.61
N LYS A 326 -9.82 -18.79 -8.37
CA LYS A 326 -10.30 -18.45 -7.04
C LYS A 326 -10.91 -19.69 -6.36
N PRO A 327 -10.76 -19.86 -5.02
CA PRO A 327 -9.96 -19.02 -4.13
C PRO A 327 -8.46 -19.17 -4.41
N LEU A 328 -7.71 -18.04 -4.29
CA LEU A 328 -6.27 -18.05 -4.53
C LEU A 328 -5.57 -18.89 -3.47
N LYS A 329 -4.89 -19.96 -3.91
CA LYS A 329 -4.04 -20.78 -3.06
C LYS A 329 -2.58 -20.44 -3.30
N ALA A 330 -1.83 -20.19 -2.24
CA ALA A 330 -0.44 -19.78 -2.30
C ALA A 330 0.41 -20.71 -3.19
N GLN A 331 0.25 -22.03 -3.02
CA GLN A 331 0.99 -23.02 -3.80
C GLN A 331 0.70 -22.95 -5.31
N GLU A 332 -0.55 -22.70 -5.70
CA GLU A 332 -0.94 -22.61 -7.11
C GLU A 332 -0.38 -21.36 -7.77
N VAL A 333 -0.44 -20.22 -7.07
CA VAL A 333 0.15 -18.95 -7.53
C VAL A 333 1.65 -19.10 -7.72
N LEU A 334 2.35 -19.62 -6.72
CA LEU A 334 3.81 -19.79 -6.77
C LEU A 334 4.23 -20.80 -7.85
N LYS A 335 3.48 -21.88 -8.03
CA LYS A 335 3.73 -22.85 -9.11
C LYS A 335 3.56 -22.23 -10.49
N ALA A 336 2.54 -21.39 -10.68
CA ALA A 336 2.30 -20.70 -11.94
C ALA A 336 3.41 -19.69 -12.28
N LEU A 337 3.96 -19.01 -11.28
CA LEU A 337 5.01 -17.99 -11.44
C LEU A 337 6.43 -18.56 -11.37
N ALA A 338 6.63 -19.79 -10.92
CA ALA A 338 7.95 -20.43 -10.81
C ALA A 338 8.83 -20.36 -12.08
N PRO A 339 8.28 -20.48 -13.32
CA PRO A 339 9.07 -20.35 -14.54
C PRO A 339 9.73 -18.99 -14.72
N LEU A 340 9.18 -17.94 -14.10
CA LEU A 340 9.70 -16.57 -14.24
C LEU A 340 11.04 -16.36 -13.51
N ARG A 341 11.35 -17.23 -12.53
CA ARG A 341 12.62 -17.23 -11.79
C ARG A 341 13.73 -17.97 -12.53
N ARG A 342 13.36 -18.95 -13.35
CA ARG A 342 14.30 -19.63 -14.20
C ARG A 342 14.56 -18.72 -15.40
N GLY A 343 15.51 -17.78 -15.25
CA GLY A 343 16.06 -17.07 -16.40
C GLY A 343 16.43 -18.13 -17.43
N LYS A 344 16.08 -17.91 -18.69
CA LYS A 344 16.57 -18.75 -19.77
C LYS A 344 18.10 -18.77 -19.65
N ALA A 345 18.64 -19.96 -19.33
CA ALA A 345 20.04 -20.23 -19.55
C ALA A 345 20.35 -20.11 -21.04
#